data_8276d20a5c50bba8825ec4b73659b9fd
#
_entry.id   8276d20a5c50bba8825ec4b73659b9fd
#
_cell.length_a   1.000
_cell.length_b   1.000
_cell.length_c   1.000
_cell.angle_alpha   90.00
_cell.angle_beta   90.00
_cell.angle_gamma   90.00
#
_symmetry.space_group_name_H-M   'P 1'
#
loop_
_entity.id
_entity.type
_entity.pdbx_description
1 polymer ?
#
loop_
_entity_poly.entity_id
_entity_poly.type
_entity_poly.pdbx_seq_one_letter_code
_entity_poly.pdbx_strand_id
1 'polypeptide(L)'
;MLLILQGLVVDGSIFAGMSAIKGISVIIPNYNGETLLPQILPTVFVALDNSGLPSEILVVDDCSTDASLQVLQQKFPAVNVLQNKVNSGFSVTSNNGIKAAKYDWVLLLNSDVKLEPGFFKPLLKYTNKHDVFGVMGRIVGWQDDTIQDGAKYPYFHGVKIKTSGNYLLKDEIDMAPGLLTMYLSGANAFMNKERFLAIGGFNELFSPFYVEDFELSLRAWRLGYACYYEFNSICRHKTSATIVSGNKKENVRKIYNRNKMYLHAIHLSAGKRFLWFFQLTAEALIQLITFKTYHIKAVRLFLSSYKSVVQSRRELHSLANGRDLLPVNKVVDKIIGPIGDKAIIRF
;
A
#
# COMPACT_ATOMS: atom_id res chain seq x y z
N MET A 1 19.92 47.32 39.37
CA MET A 1 19.54 45.93 39.62
C MET A 1 19.35 45.29 38.24
N LEU A 2 20.44 44.68 37.71
CA LEU A 2 20.50 44.12 36.38
C LEU A 2 20.10 42.64 36.49
N LEU A 3 19.01 42.23 35.81
CA LEU A 3 18.66 40.83 35.65
C LEU A 3 19.24 40.34 34.34
N ILE A 4 20.24 39.48 34.44
CA ILE A 4 20.83 38.75 33.31
C ILE A 4 19.96 37.57 32.99
N LEU A 5 19.25 37.57 31.87
CA LEU A 5 18.64 36.41 31.26
C LEU A 5 19.72 35.64 30.50
N GLN A 6 20.15 34.52 31.04
CA GLN A 6 21.00 33.55 30.35
C GLN A 6 20.19 32.90 29.22
N GLY A 7 20.56 33.16 27.97
CA GLY A 7 20.04 32.50 26.79
C GLY A 7 20.52 31.06 26.76
N LEU A 8 19.60 30.11 26.66
CA LEU A 8 19.88 28.76 26.21
C LEU A 8 20.25 28.82 24.72
N VAL A 9 21.52 28.62 24.42
CA VAL A 9 21.98 28.30 23.07
C VAL A 9 21.59 26.83 22.82
N VAL A 10 20.52 26.62 22.08
CA VAL A 10 20.18 25.28 21.54
C VAL A 10 21.16 25.03 20.40
N ASP A 11 22.04 24.08 20.63
CA ASP A 11 23.04 23.62 19.66
C ASP A 11 22.37 23.25 18.33
N GLY A 12 22.64 24.04 17.28
CA GLY A 12 22.09 23.90 15.92
C GLY A 12 22.68 22.74 15.12
N SER A 13 23.41 21.77 15.73
CA SER A 13 24.18 20.75 15.03
C SER A 13 23.44 19.41 14.82
N ILE A 14 22.20 19.25 15.32
CA ILE A 14 21.47 17.98 15.17
C ILE A 14 20.59 17.91 13.90
N PHE A 15 20.44 19.00 13.15
CA PHE A 15 19.62 19.06 11.92
C PHE A 15 20.41 18.91 10.60
N ALA A 16 21.70 18.61 10.66
CA ALA A 16 22.51 18.40 9.47
C ALA A 16 22.35 16.96 8.96
N GLY A 17 21.35 16.71 8.08
CA GLY A 17 21.21 15.41 7.39
C GLY A 17 19.83 15.08 6.81
N MET A 18 18.80 15.87 7.05
CA MET A 18 17.50 15.62 6.47
C MET A 18 17.35 16.43 5.18
N SER A 19 17.47 15.76 4.04
CA SER A 19 17.18 16.36 2.73
C SER A 19 15.72 16.76 2.68
N ALA A 20 15.45 18.05 2.42
CA ALA A 20 14.09 18.51 2.17
C ALA A 20 13.49 17.70 1.01
N ILE A 21 12.21 17.35 1.10
CA ILE A 21 11.46 16.70 0.01
C ILE A 21 11.60 17.52 -1.29
N LYS A 22 12.08 16.89 -2.37
CA LYS A 22 12.33 17.56 -3.64
C LYS A 22 11.07 17.78 -4.47
N GLY A 23 10.03 16.99 -4.21
CA GLY A 23 8.76 17.06 -4.91
C GLY A 23 7.95 15.77 -4.77
N ILE A 24 6.81 15.76 -5.44
CA ILE A 24 5.82 14.67 -5.38
C ILE A 24 5.51 14.18 -6.79
N SER A 25 5.61 12.88 -7.03
CA SER A 25 5.07 12.23 -8.22
C SER A 25 3.78 11.48 -7.87
N VAL A 26 2.66 11.82 -8.50
CA VAL A 26 1.42 11.05 -8.38
C VAL A 26 1.37 10.02 -9.50
N ILE A 27 1.33 8.75 -9.15
CA ILE A 27 1.31 7.61 -10.08
C ILE A 27 -0.09 7.01 -10.07
N ILE A 28 -0.73 7.01 -11.24
CA ILE A 28 -2.10 6.53 -11.41
C ILE A 28 -2.10 5.35 -12.38
N PRO A 29 -2.11 4.09 -11.90
CA PRO A 29 -2.37 2.93 -12.75
C PRO A 29 -3.79 3.04 -13.32
N ASN A 30 -3.91 2.93 -14.65
CA ASN A 30 -5.19 3.05 -15.35
C ASN A 30 -5.45 1.86 -16.25
N TYR A 31 -6.68 1.36 -16.21
CA TYR A 31 -7.22 0.42 -17.19
C TYR A 31 -8.70 0.72 -17.41
N ASN A 32 -9.06 1.19 -18.62
CA ASN A 32 -10.42 1.56 -19.01
C ASN A 32 -11.04 2.61 -18.06
N GLY A 33 -10.33 3.73 -17.86
CA GLY A 33 -10.71 4.81 -16.96
C GLY A 33 -11.30 6.06 -17.62
N GLU A 34 -11.79 6.00 -18.86
CA GLU A 34 -12.29 7.14 -19.63
C GLU A 34 -13.30 8.02 -18.89
N THR A 35 -14.14 7.38 -18.05
CA THR A 35 -15.18 8.07 -17.27
C THR A 35 -14.68 8.52 -15.88
N LEU A 36 -13.63 7.92 -15.36
CA LEU A 36 -13.09 8.17 -14.01
C LEU A 36 -12.01 9.25 -14.03
N LEU A 37 -11.07 9.17 -14.98
CA LEU A 37 -9.97 10.14 -15.12
C LEU A 37 -10.44 11.60 -15.11
N PRO A 38 -11.50 12.02 -15.83
CA PRO A 38 -12.00 13.39 -15.77
C PRO A 38 -12.58 13.80 -14.41
N GLN A 39 -12.95 12.83 -13.58
CA GLN A 39 -13.51 13.10 -12.26
C GLN A 39 -12.42 13.20 -11.19
N ILE A 40 -11.29 12.49 -11.35
CA ILE A 40 -10.24 12.44 -10.33
C ILE A 40 -9.12 13.46 -10.61
N LEU A 41 -8.64 13.59 -11.84
CA LEU A 41 -7.49 14.42 -12.19
C LEU A 41 -7.61 15.88 -11.72
N PRO A 42 -8.75 16.56 -11.85
CA PRO A 42 -8.91 17.92 -11.32
C PRO A 42 -8.66 18.00 -9.81
N THR A 43 -9.06 16.98 -9.04
CA THR A 43 -8.84 16.94 -7.58
C THR A 43 -7.38 16.71 -7.23
N VAL A 44 -6.67 15.95 -8.05
CA VAL A 44 -5.22 15.70 -7.89
C VAL A 44 -4.44 16.97 -8.15
N PHE A 45 -4.75 17.74 -9.20
CA PHE A 45 -4.13 19.04 -9.45
C PHE A 45 -4.31 20.00 -8.28
N VAL A 46 -5.55 20.16 -7.79
CA VAL A 46 -5.84 21.03 -6.63
C VAL A 46 -5.05 20.61 -5.38
N ALA A 47 -4.99 19.32 -5.10
CA ALA A 47 -4.26 18.83 -3.94
C ALA A 47 -2.74 19.05 -4.06
N LEU A 48 -2.18 18.88 -5.25
CA LEU A 48 -0.76 19.14 -5.54
C LEU A 48 -0.43 20.63 -5.44
N ASP A 49 -1.25 21.50 -6.01
CA ASP A 49 -1.07 22.97 -5.92
C ASP A 49 -1.06 23.41 -4.44
N ASN A 50 -1.98 22.87 -3.63
CA ASN A 50 -2.05 23.16 -2.20
C ASN A 50 -0.87 22.57 -1.38
N SER A 51 -0.10 21.64 -1.94
CA SER A 51 1.11 21.12 -1.28
C SER A 51 2.24 22.14 -1.29
N GLY A 52 2.25 23.06 -2.25
CA GLY A 52 3.32 24.04 -2.47
C GLY A 52 4.64 23.43 -2.94
N LEU A 53 4.66 22.16 -3.33
CA LEU A 53 5.87 21.43 -3.75
C LEU A 53 5.91 21.23 -5.26
N PRO A 54 7.09 21.15 -5.86
CA PRO A 54 7.23 20.69 -7.23
C PRO A 54 6.57 19.32 -7.41
N SER A 55 5.82 19.14 -8.49
CA SER A 55 5.03 17.92 -8.65
C SER A 55 4.91 17.50 -10.12
N GLU A 56 4.51 16.24 -10.31
CA GLU A 56 4.06 15.70 -11.59
C GLU A 56 2.91 14.70 -11.37
N ILE A 57 2.12 14.50 -12.41
CA ILE A 57 1.14 13.41 -12.51
C ILE A 57 1.58 12.50 -13.64
N LEU A 58 1.70 11.21 -13.37
CA LEU A 58 2.02 10.17 -14.33
C LEU A 58 0.89 9.12 -14.32
N VAL A 59 0.10 9.08 -15.39
CA VAL A 59 -0.87 8.02 -15.62
C VAL A 59 -0.17 6.88 -16.35
N VAL A 60 -0.23 5.67 -15.80
CA VAL A 60 0.31 4.46 -16.44
C VAL A 60 -0.85 3.66 -16.99
N ASP A 61 -1.02 3.73 -18.29
CA ASP A 61 -2.10 3.03 -18.99
C ASP A 61 -1.75 1.56 -19.26
N ASP A 62 -2.52 0.67 -18.67
CA ASP A 62 -2.31 -0.79 -18.76
C ASP A 62 -3.01 -1.40 -19.98
N CYS A 63 -2.74 -0.82 -21.16
CA CYS A 63 -3.32 -1.27 -22.44
C CYS A 63 -4.86 -1.13 -22.47
N SER A 64 -5.38 0.07 -22.13
CA SER A 64 -6.82 0.36 -22.18
C SER A 64 -7.39 0.19 -23.59
N THR A 65 -8.64 -0.23 -23.67
CA THR A 65 -9.40 -0.44 -24.90
C THR A 65 -10.52 0.58 -25.08
N ASP A 66 -10.72 1.47 -24.11
CA ASP A 66 -11.65 2.59 -24.13
C ASP A 66 -10.99 3.90 -24.60
N ALA A 67 -11.65 5.03 -24.46
CA ALA A 67 -11.13 6.35 -24.84
C ALA A 67 -10.18 6.98 -23.80
N SER A 68 -9.66 6.23 -22.82
CA SER A 68 -8.79 6.77 -21.74
C SER A 68 -7.63 7.60 -22.27
N LEU A 69 -6.89 7.09 -23.27
CA LEU A 69 -5.73 7.81 -23.86
C LEU A 69 -6.15 9.08 -24.59
N GLN A 70 -7.27 9.04 -25.32
CA GLN A 70 -7.81 10.21 -26.01
C GLN A 70 -8.25 11.29 -25.01
N VAL A 71 -8.89 10.89 -23.92
CA VAL A 71 -9.31 11.80 -22.82
C VAL A 71 -8.08 12.47 -22.19
N LEU A 72 -7.01 11.74 -21.90
CA LEU A 72 -5.79 12.29 -21.36
C LEU A 72 -5.16 13.30 -22.32
N GLN A 73 -5.00 12.93 -23.58
CA GLN A 73 -4.39 13.80 -24.60
C GLN A 73 -5.17 15.09 -24.83
N GLN A 74 -6.50 15.02 -24.88
CA GLN A 74 -7.34 16.18 -25.22
C GLN A 74 -7.64 17.08 -24.02
N LYS A 75 -7.88 16.51 -22.83
CA LYS A 75 -8.35 17.27 -21.67
C LYS A 75 -7.28 17.52 -20.60
N PHE A 76 -6.19 16.72 -20.59
CA PHE A 76 -5.17 16.79 -19.55
C PHE A 76 -3.74 16.74 -20.13
N PRO A 77 -3.37 17.67 -21.04
CA PRO A 77 -2.07 17.63 -21.72
C PRO A 77 -0.88 17.83 -20.77
N ALA A 78 -1.09 18.30 -19.53
CA ALA A 78 -0.07 18.43 -18.50
C ALA A 78 0.21 17.11 -17.77
N VAL A 79 -0.58 16.06 -17.99
CA VAL A 79 -0.38 14.75 -17.40
C VAL A 79 0.59 13.94 -18.26
N ASN A 80 1.63 13.40 -17.65
CA ASN A 80 2.52 12.46 -18.32
C ASN A 80 1.81 11.11 -18.49
N VAL A 81 1.99 10.46 -19.62
CA VAL A 81 1.38 9.15 -19.90
C VAL A 81 2.46 8.13 -20.25
N LEU A 82 2.47 7.02 -19.53
CA LEU A 82 3.24 5.83 -19.85
C LEU A 82 2.27 4.71 -20.24
N GLN A 83 2.49 4.06 -21.39
CA GLN A 83 1.60 3.01 -21.86
C GLN A 83 2.29 1.64 -21.83
N ASN A 84 1.67 0.65 -21.19
CA ASN A 84 2.07 -0.74 -21.26
C ASN A 84 1.65 -1.35 -22.62
N LYS A 85 2.49 -2.24 -23.15
CA LYS A 85 2.21 -2.91 -24.44
C LYS A 85 1.08 -3.95 -24.35
N VAL A 86 0.85 -4.49 -23.16
CA VAL A 86 -0.17 -5.49 -22.84
C VAL A 86 -0.75 -5.19 -21.47
N ASN A 87 -1.97 -5.67 -21.20
CA ASN A 87 -2.52 -5.60 -19.84
C ASN A 87 -1.73 -6.52 -18.91
N SER A 88 -0.92 -5.92 -18.04
CA SER A 88 0.04 -6.59 -17.15
C SER A 88 -0.43 -6.67 -15.71
N GLY A 89 -1.51 -5.96 -15.37
CA GLY A 89 -2.10 -5.90 -14.04
C GLY A 89 -1.43 -4.86 -13.12
N PHE A 90 -2.04 -4.69 -11.96
CA PHE A 90 -1.74 -3.60 -11.03
C PHE A 90 -0.26 -3.51 -10.61
N SER A 91 0.36 -4.65 -10.22
CA SER A 91 1.74 -4.66 -9.71
C SER A 91 2.75 -4.18 -10.75
N VAL A 92 2.65 -4.68 -11.99
CA VAL A 92 3.57 -4.31 -13.08
C VAL A 92 3.38 -2.85 -13.46
N THR A 93 2.12 -2.42 -13.61
CA THR A 93 1.75 -1.06 -13.99
C THR A 93 2.23 -0.04 -12.95
N SER A 94 2.02 -0.33 -11.67
CA SER A 94 2.52 0.48 -10.56
C SER A 94 4.05 0.53 -10.50
N ASN A 95 4.73 -0.61 -10.69
CA ASN A 95 6.19 -0.68 -10.73
C ASN A 95 6.77 0.20 -11.85
N ASN A 96 6.19 0.13 -13.06
CA ASN A 96 6.61 0.92 -14.20
C ASN A 96 6.49 2.42 -13.92
N GLY A 97 5.36 2.84 -13.35
CA GLY A 97 5.13 4.24 -13.00
C GLY A 97 6.07 4.75 -11.93
N ILE A 98 6.24 3.99 -10.83
CA ILE A 98 7.12 4.42 -9.73
C ILE A 98 8.59 4.46 -10.16
N LYS A 99 9.04 3.53 -11.02
CA LYS A 99 10.39 3.58 -11.61
C LYS A 99 10.58 4.84 -12.43
N ALA A 100 9.60 5.23 -13.25
CA ALA A 100 9.64 6.41 -14.12
C ALA A 100 9.45 7.74 -13.38
N ALA A 101 8.92 7.73 -12.15
CA ALA A 101 8.65 8.91 -11.35
C ALA A 101 9.89 9.80 -11.20
N LYS A 102 9.70 11.12 -11.32
CA LYS A 102 10.76 12.12 -11.23
C LYS A 102 11.20 12.38 -9.79
N TYR A 103 10.25 12.40 -8.86
CA TYR A 103 10.50 12.85 -7.49
C TYR A 103 10.71 11.69 -6.52
N ASP A 104 11.30 12.01 -5.38
CA ASP A 104 11.70 11.07 -4.32
C ASP A 104 10.53 10.56 -3.46
N TRP A 105 9.40 11.26 -3.49
CA TRP A 105 8.16 10.81 -2.86
C TRP A 105 7.08 10.57 -3.91
N VAL A 106 6.49 9.39 -3.84
CA VAL A 106 5.45 8.97 -4.80
C VAL A 106 4.13 8.70 -4.08
N LEU A 107 3.04 9.24 -4.60
CA LEU A 107 1.69 8.83 -4.25
C LEU A 107 1.21 7.83 -5.30
N LEU A 108 1.06 6.57 -4.92
CA LEU A 108 0.32 5.61 -5.72
C LEU A 108 -1.17 5.83 -5.46
N LEU A 109 -1.93 6.15 -6.50
CA LEU A 109 -3.33 6.53 -6.42
C LEU A 109 -4.15 5.75 -7.44
N ASN A 110 -5.19 5.05 -7.00
CA ASN A 110 -6.09 4.39 -7.94
C ASN A 110 -6.88 5.39 -8.80
N SER A 111 -7.23 4.97 -10.03
CA SER A 111 -8.01 5.79 -10.98
C SER A 111 -9.47 6.03 -10.57
N ASP A 112 -9.92 5.50 -9.44
CA ASP A 112 -11.23 5.68 -8.83
C ASP A 112 -11.19 6.39 -7.46
N VAL A 113 -10.11 7.15 -7.20
CA VAL A 113 -9.91 7.89 -5.95
C VAL A 113 -9.76 9.39 -6.21
N LYS A 114 -10.57 10.22 -5.55
CA LYS A 114 -10.43 11.68 -5.47
C LYS A 114 -9.65 12.11 -4.25
N LEU A 115 -8.82 13.13 -4.38
CA LEU A 115 -8.13 13.75 -3.26
C LEU A 115 -8.92 14.95 -2.70
N GLU A 116 -8.95 15.09 -1.38
CA GLU A 116 -9.36 16.35 -0.77
C GLU A 116 -8.24 17.40 -0.93
N PRO A 117 -8.58 18.70 -1.03
CA PRO A 117 -7.59 19.75 -1.31
C PRO A 117 -6.39 19.77 -0.36
N GLY A 118 -6.59 19.40 0.92
CA GLY A 118 -5.55 19.37 1.95
C GLY A 118 -4.83 18.04 2.09
N PHE A 119 -4.99 17.09 1.17
CA PHE A 119 -4.54 15.71 1.30
C PHE A 119 -3.05 15.56 1.66
N PHE A 120 -2.16 16.29 1.00
CA PHE A 120 -0.71 16.13 1.21
C PHE A 120 -0.20 16.73 2.51
N LYS A 121 -0.75 17.83 2.97
CA LYS A 121 -0.22 18.60 4.10
C LYS A 121 0.02 17.75 5.36
N PRO A 122 -0.92 16.89 5.82
CA PRO A 122 -0.67 16.02 6.98
C PRO A 122 0.35 14.92 6.72
N LEU A 123 0.56 14.52 5.44
CA LEU A 123 1.51 13.46 5.09
C LEU A 123 2.96 13.92 5.15
N LEU A 124 3.23 15.20 4.93
CA LEU A 124 4.60 15.72 4.83
C LEU A 124 5.42 15.54 6.10
N LYS A 125 4.79 15.52 7.29
CA LYS A 125 5.50 15.27 8.56
C LYS A 125 6.19 13.89 8.62
N TYR A 126 5.71 12.92 7.81
CA TYR A 126 6.28 11.57 7.77
C TYR A 126 7.54 11.49 6.94
N THR A 127 7.77 12.41 6.00
CA THR A 127 8.94 12.39 5.11
C THR A 127 10.25 12.50 5.87
N ASN A 128 10.21 13.04 7.09
CA ASN A 128 11.34 13.22 7.97
C ASN A 128 11.58 12.03 8.93
N LYS A 129 10.73 10.99 8.92
CA LYS A 129 10.94 9.82 9.78
C LYS A 129 12.00 8.89 9.16
N HIS A 130 13.00 8.53 9.95
CA HIS A 130 14.15 7.71 9.50
C HIS A 130 13.76 6.29 9.07
N ASP A 131 12.65 5.77 9.59
CA ASP A 131 12.17 4.39 9.33
C ASP A 131 10.96 4.33 8.40
N VAL A 132 10.41 5.45 7.93
CA VAL A 132 9.18 5.45 7.13
C VAL A 132 9.37 4.73 5.79
N PHE A 133 8.55 3.72 5.52
CA PHE A 133 8.36 3.21 4.16
C PHE A 133 7.38 4.08 3.40
N GLY A 134 6.26 4.36 4.04
CA GLY A 134 5.21 5.20 3.50
C GLY A 134 4.10 5.45 4.52
N VAL A 135 3.14 6.23 4.11
CA VAL A 135 1.96 6.59 4.86
C VAL A 135 0.74 6.57 3.96
N MET A 136 -0.38 6.08 4.46
CA MET A 136 -1.66 6.15 3.77
C MET A 136 -2.61 7.10 4.49
N GLY A 137 -3.47 7.76 3.72
CA GLY A 137 -4.56 8.58 4.27
C GLY A 137 -5.82 7.78 4.55
N ARG A 138 -6.81 8.46 5.10
CA ARG A 138 -8.16 7.97 5.34
C ARG A 138 -8.95 7.93 4.02
N ILE A 139 -9.51 6.76 3.71
CA ILE A 139 -10.39 6.57 2.56
C ILE A 139 -11.84 6.64 3.06
N VAL A 140 -12.59 7.58 2.52
CA VAL A 140 -14.03 7.71 2.79
C VAL A 140 -14.86 7.45 1.54
N GLY A 141 -16.19 7.38 1.69
CA GLY A 141 -17.11 7.17 0.58
C GLY A 141 -17.03 8.28 -0.46
N TRP A 142 -17.41 7.96 -1.71
CA TRP A 142 -17.38 8.91 -2.83
C TRP A 142 -18.27 10.13 -2.63
N GLN A 143 -19.40 9.94 -1.96
CA GLN A 143 -20.42 10.97 -1.73
C GLN A 143 -20.75 11.19 -0.25
N ASP A 144 -20.15 10.41 0.65
CA ASP A 144 -20.36 10.47 2.09
C ASP A 144 -19.02 10.34 2.84
N ASP A 145 -19.04 10.52 4.15
CA ASP A 145 -17.85 10.45 5.01
C ASP A 145 -17.71 9.09 5.71
N THR A 146 -18.44 8.07 5.26
CA THR A 146 -18.31 6.70 5.76
C THR A 146 -16.90 6.19 5.48
N ILE A 147 -16.16 5.83 6.52
CA ILE A 147 -14.78 5.35 6.38
C ILE A 147 -14.81 3.97 5.71
N GLN A 148 -14.21 3.89 4.52
CA GLN A 148 -14.09 2.65 3.77
C GLN A 148 -12.78 1.92 4.04
N ASP A 149 -11.70 2.67 4.28
CA ASP A 149 -10.39 2.11 4.56
C ASP A 149 -9.58 3.01 5.51
N GLY A 150 -8.75 2.38 6.37
CA GLY A 150 -7.97 3.03 7.40
C GLY A 150 -6.84 2.12 7.90
N ALA A 151 -6.29 2.42 9.08
CA ALA A 151 -5.24 1.62 9.68
C ALA A 151 -5.67 0.15 9.86
N LYS A 152 -4.75 -0.77 9.60
CA LYS A 152 -4.96 -2.23 9.69
C LYS A 152 -4.23 -2.79 10.90
N TYR A 153 -4.96 -3.52 11.69
CA TYR A 153 -4.50 -4.17 12.91
C TYR A 153 -4.14 -5.64 12.61
N PRO A 154 -2.86 -6.08 12.75
CA PRO A 154 -2.46 -7.44 12.47
C PRO A 154 -2.80 -8.39 13.61
N TYR A 155 -3.12 -9.65 13.28
CA TYR A 155 -3.28 -10.73 14.24
C TYR A 155 -2.98 -12.10 13.61
N PHE A 156 -2.77 -13.11 14.45
CA PHE A 156 -2.63 -14.48 13.99
C PHE A 156 -3.95 -15.26 14.10
N HIS A 157 -4.26 -16.02 13.07
CA HIS A 157 -5.30 -17.04 13.09
C HIS A 157 -4.66 -18.42 12.82
N GLY A 158 -4.40 -19.16 13.88
CA GLY A 158 -3.46 -20.26 13.83
C GLY A 158 -2.07 -19.72 13.48
N VAL A 159 -1.45 -20.27 12.44
CA VAL A 159 -0.14 -19.79 11.97
C VAL A 159 -0.21 -18.70 10.90
N LYS A 160 -1.41 -18.39 10.41
CA LYS A 160 -1.64 -17.38 9.35
C LYS A 160 -1.66 -15.99 9.92
N ILE A 161 -0.90 -15.07 9.32
CA ILE A 161 -1.07 -13.65 9.57
C ILE A 161 -2.31 -13.13 8.83
N LYS A 162 -3.12 -12.38 9.53
CA LYS A 162 -4.30 -11.68 9.02
C LYS A 162 -4.31 -10.24 9.51
N THR A 163 -5.14 -9.43 8.91
CA THR A 163 -5.48 -8.10 9.42
C THR A 163 -6.92 -8.07 9.87
N SER A 164 -7.20 -7.26 10.90
CA SER A 164 -8.56 -6.87 11.25
C SER A 164 -9.16 -6.05 10.10
N GLY A 165 -10.42 -5.70 10.23
CA GLY A 165 -10.97 -4.52 9.58
C GLY A 165 -10.20 -3.25 9.97
N ASN A 166 -10.75 -2.12 9.61
CA ASN A 166 -10.17 -0.83 9.95
C ASN A 166 -10.21 -0.56 11.46
N TYR A 167 -9.24 0.19 11.98
CA TYR A 167 -9.26 0.64 13.35
C TYR A 167 -8.84 2.10 13.48
N LEU A 168 -9.37 2.76 14.52
CA LEU A 168 -8.96 4.07 15.00
C LEU A 168 -8.78 3.99 16.50
N LEU A 169 -8.00 4.90 17.07
CA LEU A 169 -8.01 5.14 18.50
C LEU A 169 -9.23 6.01 18.84
N LYS A 170 -9.84 5.77 20.00
CA LYS A 170 -11.02 6.52 20.45
C LYS A 170 -10.69 7.98 20.69
N ASP A 171 -9.47 8.26 21.16
CA ASP A 171 -8.99 9.61 21.40
C ASP A 171 -8.24 10.12 20.15
N GLU A 172 -8.72 11.21 19.54
CA GLU A 172 -8.09 11.84 18.37
C GLU A 172 -6.68 12.38 18.69
N ILE A 173 -6.42 12.77 19.93
CA ILE A 173 -5.09 13.24 20.39
C ILE A 173 -4.07 12.10 20.24
N ASP A 174 -4.46 10.88 20.54
CA ASP A 174 -3.62 9.71 20.40
C ASP A 174 -3.31 9.34 18.92
N MET A 175 -4.10 9.85 17.98
CA MET A 175 -3.86 9.67 16.54
C MET A 175 -2.95 10.74 15.95
N ALA A 176 -2.70 11.85 16.65
CA ALA A 176 -1.91 12.98 16.13
C ALA A 176 -0.48 12.60 15.67
N PRO A 177 0.24 11.68 16.35
CA PRO A 177 1.55 11.21 15.89
C PRO A 177 1.50 10.33 14.63
N GLY A 178 0.30 9.93 14.19
CA GLY A 178 0.03 8.90 13.19
C GLY A 178 0.01 7.49 13.79
N LEU A 179 -0.81 6.62 13.22
CA LEU A 179 -0.90 5.22 13.64
C LEU A 179 0.04 4.34 12.81
N LEU A 180 0.58 3.28 13.40
CA LEU A 180 1.21 2.21 12.66
C LEU A 180 0.12 1.35 11.99
N THR A 181 0.31 0.98 10.74
CA THR A 181 -0.60 0.10 10.00
C THR A 181 0.14 -1.10 9.45
N MET A 182 -0.54 -2.25 9.38
CA MET A 182 0.05 -3.46 8.83
C MET A 182 0.45 -3.29 7.36
N TYR A 183 -0.36 -2.60 6.57
CA TYR A 183 -0.05 -2.32 5.18
C TYR A 183 -0.64 -0.98 4.72
N LEU A 184 -0.04 -0.44 3.67
CA LEU A 184 -0.53 0.71 2.93
C LEU A 184 -1.50 0.22 1.86
N SER A 185 -2.67 0.85 1.78
CA SER A 185 -3.63 0.54 0.71
C SER A 185 -3.06 0.99 -0.64
N GLY A 186 -3.10 0.12 -1.64
CA GLY A 186 -2.71 0.48 -3.01
C GLY A 186 -3.54 1.62 -3.62
N ALA A 187 -4.62 2.00 -2.95
CA ALA A 187 -5.49 3.08 -3.40
C ALA A 187 -4.94 4.49 -3.11
N ASN A 188 -4.10 4.68 -2.06
CA ASN A 188 -3.54 5.98 -1.67
C ASN A 188 -2.23 5.88 -0.88
N ALA A 189 -1.29 5.10 -1.33
CA ALA A 189 -0.01 4.91 -0.67
C ALA A 189 1.01 6.00 -1.04
N PHE A 190 1.35 6.89 -0.08
CA PHE A 190 2.41 7.88 -0.21
C PHE A 190 3.72 7.31 0.32
N MET A 191 4.68 7.01 -0.56
CA MET A 191 5.84 6.19 -0.26
C MET A 191 7.15 6.88 -0.65
N ASN A 192 8.22 6.55 0.06
CA ASN A 192 9.58 6.91 -0.35
C ASN A 192 10.00 6.02 -1.54
N LYS A 193 10.28 6.65 -2.69
CA LYS A 193 10.64 5.95 -3.95
C LYS A 193 11.91 5.12 -3.80
N GLU A 194 12.95 5.65 -3.18
CA GLU A 194 14.21 4.95 -3.01
C GLU A 194 14.02 3.65 -2.21
N ARG A 195 13.28 3.73 -1.10
CA ARG A 195 12.98 2.56 -0.27
C ARG A 195 12.09 1.55 -1.00
N PHE A 196 11.12 2.03 -1.77
CA PHE A 196 10.31 1.17 -2.62
C PHE A 196 11.16 0.38 -3.62
N LEU A 197 12.09 1.04 -4.30
CA LEU A 197 12.98 0.40 -5.26
C LEU A 197 13.99 -0.52 -4.56
N ALA A 198 14.54 -0.10 -3.42
CA ALA A 198 15.52 -0.88 -2.64
C ALA A 198 14.95 -2.21 -2.13
N ILE A 199 13.65 -2.29 -1.87
CA ILE A 199 12.99 -3.54 -1.48
C ILE A 199 12.42 -4.32 -2.67
N GLY A 200 12.66 -3.88 -3.93
CA GLY A 200 12.28 -4.57 -5.15
C GLY A 200 10.89 -4.26 -5.71
N GLY A 201 10.20 -3.22 -5.19
CA GLY A 201 8.87 -2.82 -5.66
C GLY A 201 7.78 -3.85 -5.37
N PHE A 202 6.65 -3.77 -6.07
CA PHE A 202 5.61 -4.80 -5.97
C PHE A 202 6.10 -6.13 -6.54
N ASN A 203 5.79 -7.22 -5.86
CA ASN A 203 6.07 -8.57 -6.37
C ASN A 203 5.02 -8.94 -7.43
N GLU A 204 5.47 -9.01 -8.68
CA GLU A 204 4.61 -9.23 -9.84
C GLU A 204 3.96 -10.63 -9.89
N LEU A 205 4.42 -11.56 -9.05
CA LEU A 205 3.78 -12.86 -8.84
C LEU A 205 2.34 -12.73 -8.35
N PHE A 206 2.00 -11.62 -7.66
CA PHE A 206 0.67 -11.36 -7.14
C PHE A 206 -0.32 -10.86 -8.19
N SER A 207 0.14 -10.56 -9.41
CA SER A 207 -0.75 -10.15 -10.51
C SER A 207 -1.91 -11.15 -10.72
N PRO A 208 -3.07 -10.68 -11.19
CA PRO A 208 -3.35 -9.30 -11.62
C PRO A 208 -3.73 -8.34 -10.50
N PHE A 209 -4.21 -8.81 -9.30
CA PHE A 209 -4.68 -7.94 -8.21
C PHE A 209 -4.82 -8.69 -6.88
N TYR A 210 -4.88 -7.90 -5.77
CA TYR A 210 -5.05 -8.27 -4.36
C TYR A 210 -3.84 -8.90 -3.67
N VAL A 211 -3.63 -8.48 -2.43
CA VAL A 211 -2.59 -8.93 -1.50
C VAL A 211 -1.18 -8.43 -1.84
N GLU A 212 -0.96 -7.83 -3.02
CA GLU A 212 0.32 -7.22 -3.40
C GLU A 212 0.73 -6.08 -2.47
N ASP A 213 -0.23 -5.27 -2.02
CA ASP A 213 -0.05 -4.17 -1.07
C ASP A 213 0.30 -4.67 0.33
N PHE A 214 -0.37 -5.74 0.77
CA PHE A 214 -0.05 -6.40 2.02
C PHE A 214 1.35 -7.04 1.98
N GLU A 215 1.70 -7.72 0.87
CA GLU A 215 3.01 -8.35 0.71
C GLU A 215 4.13 -7.31 0.71
N LEU A 216 3.99 -6.24 -0.08
CA LEU A 216 4.95 -5.14 -0.14
C LEU A 216 5.21 -4.54 1.23
N SER A 217 4.15 -4.23 1.96
CA SER A 217 4.24 -3.60 3.28
C SER A 217 4.80 -4.56 4.33
N LEU A 218 4.43 -5.84 4.32
CA LEU A 218 5.01 -6.85 5.21
C LEU A 218 6.51 -7.03 4.93
N ARG A 219 6.92 -6.97 3.67
CA ARG A 219 8.33 -7.00 3.27
C ARG A 219 9.08 -5.78 3.79
N ALA A 220 8.50 -4.58 3.65
CA ALA A 220 9.05 -3.35 4.21
C ALA A 220 9.23 -3.45 5.73
N TRP A 221 8.21 -3.89 6.47
CA TRP A 221 8.28 -4.14 7.90
C TRP A 221 9.41 -5.10 8.29
N ARG A 222 9.53 -6.21 7.57
CA ARG A 222 10.55 -7.22 7.85
C ARG A 222 11.97 -6.73 7.55
N LEU A 223 12.13 -5.75 6.67
CA LEU A 223 13.39 -5.09 6.35
C LEU A 223 13.68 -3.87 7.25
N GLY A 224 12.84 -3.61 8.26
CA GLY A 224 13.05 -2.58 9.28
C GLY A 224 12.36 -1.25 9.02
N TYR A 225 11.61 -1.12 7.93
CA TYR A 225 10.82 0.07 7.65
C TYR A 225 9.44 0.02 8.33
N ALA A 226 8.78 1.16 8.42
CA ALA A 226 7.47 1.32 9.05
C ALA A 226 6.42 1.86 8.07
N CYS A 227 5.20 1.34 8.16
CA CYS A 227 4.02 1.84 7.46
C CYS A 227 3.14 2.62 8.43
N TYR A 228 2.74 3.82 8.02
CA TYR A 228 1.93 4.73 8.83
C TYR A 228 0.55 4.97 8.22
N TYR A 229 -0.37 5.37 9.08
CA TYR A 229 -1.69 5.88 8.71
C TYR A 229 -1.87 7.29 9.25
N GLU A 230 -2.36 8.19 8.40
CA GLU A 230 -2.66 9.59 8.76
C GLU A 230 -4.16 9.85 8.64
N PHE A 231 -4.81 10.03 9.76
CA PHE A 231 -6.26 10.23 9.85
C PHE A 231 -6.74 11.52 9.16
N ASN A 232 -5.95 12.59 9.21
CA ASN A 232 -6.30 13.91 8.69
C ASN A 232 -6.05 14.06 7.18
N SER A 233 -5.42 13.07 6.54
CA SER A 233 -5.26 13.02 5.09
C SER A 233 -6.43 12.25 4.48
N ILE A 234 -7.32 12.93 3.77
CA ILE A 234 -8.60 12.37 3.33
C ILE A 234 -8.64 12.24 1.82
N CYS A 235 -9.07 11.07 1.34
CA CYS A 235 -9.43 10.84 -0.05
C CYS A 235 -10.76 10.09 -0.15
N ARG A 236 -11.43 10.19 -1.32
CA ARG A 236 -12.75 9.60 -1.57
C ARG A 236 -12.65 8.51 -2.62
N HIS A 237 -13.18 7.34 -2.33
CA HIS A 237 -13.08 6.19 -3.20
C HIS A 237 -14.44 5.74 -3.73
N LYS A 238 -14.51 5.50 -5.04
CA LYS A 238 -15.70 4.96 -5.70
C LYS A 238 -15.63 3.42 -5.64
N THR A 239 -16.34 2.85 -4.68
CA THR A 239 -16.27 1.42 -4.36
C THR A 239 -16.37 0.54 -5.61
N SER A 240 -15.30 -0.21 -5.90
CA SER A 240 -15.28 -1.46 -6.69
C SER A 240 -15.88 -1.46 -8.09
N ALA A 241 -15.77 -0.37 -8.85
CA ALA A 241 -16.32 -0.37 -10.20
C ALA A 241 -15.53 -1.29 -11.15
N THR A 242 -14.20 -1.30 -11.09
CA THR A 242 -13.35 -1.87 -12.15
C THR A 242 -13.08 -3.37 -12.01
N ILE A 243 -12.75 -3.86 -10.82
CA ILE A 243 -12.35 -5.27 -10.64
C ILE A 243 -13.56 -6.21 -10.66
N VAL A 244 -14.68 -5.81 -10.04
CA VAL A 244 -15.88 -6.64 -9.94
C VAL A 244 -16.66 -6.67 -11.25
N SER A 245 -16.70 -5.57 -12.00
CA SER A 245 -17.39 -5.49 -13.29
C SER A 245 -16.70 -6.28 -14.41
N GLY A 246 -15.37 -6.37 -14.38
CA GLY A 246 -14.57 -7.10 -15.38
C GLY A 246 -14.31 -8.57 -15.07
N ASN A 247 -14.57 -9.05 -13.83
CA ASN A 247 -14.25 -10.40 -13.40
C ASN A 247 -15.43 -11.09 -12.72
N LYS A 248 -15.66 -12.37 -13.08
CA LYS A 248 -16.64 -13.20 -12.34
C LYS A 248 -16.22 -13.29 -10.86
N LYS A 249 -17.14 -13.11 -9.93
CA LYS A 249 -16.91 -13.13 -8.48
C LYS A 249 -16.09 -14.37 -8.00
N GLU A 250 -16.28 -15.51 -8.65
CA GLU A 250 -15.49 -16.72 -8.39
C GLU A 250 -14.02 -16.57 -8.76
N ASN A 251 -13.71 -15.90 -9.89
CA ASN A 251 -12.34 -15.66 -10.33
C ASN A 251 -11.60 -14.73 -9.36
N VAL A 252 -12.28 -13.68 -8.90
CA VAL A 252 -11.74 -12.77 -7.87
C VAL A 252 -11.39 -13.53 -6.59
N ARG A 253 -12.30 -14.36 -6.08
CA ARG A 253 -12.07 -15.19 -4.89
C ARG A 253 -10.92 -16.18 -5.07
N LYS A 254 -10.82 -16.80 -6.25
CA LYS A 254 -9.74 -17.73 -6.60
C LYS A 254 -8.37 -17.04 -6.54
N ILE A 255 -8.22 -15.88 -7.20
CA ILE A 255 -6.98 -15.09 -7.22
C ILE A 255 -6.60 -14.63 -5.80
N TYR A 256 -7.54 -14.05 -5.06
CA TYR A 256 -7.33 -13.61 -3.69
C TYR A 256 -6.82 -14.73 -2.76
N ASN A 257 -7.44 -15.93 -2.83
CA ASN A 257 -7.00 -17.06 -2.02
C ASN A 257 -5.61 -17.57 -2.45
N ARG A 258 -5.31 -17.63 -3.76
CA ARG A 258 -3.98 -17.96 -4.27
C ARG A 258 -2.93 -16.99 -3.73
N ASN A 259 -3.17 -15.68 -3.83
CA ASN A 259 -2.23 -14.65 -3.39
C ASN A 259 -2.01 -14.68 -1.87
N LYS A 260 -3.04 -14.98 -1.07
CA LYS A 260 -2.86 -15.27 0.36
C LYS A 260 -1.94 -16.47 0.63
N MET A 261 -2.01 -17.51 -0.19
CA MET A 261 -1.09 -18.65 -0.09
C MET A 261 0.34 -18.24 -0.41
N TYR A 262 0.55 -17.40 -1.43
CA TYR A 262 1.86 -16.83 -1.75
C TYR A 262 2.43 -16.04 -0.57
N LEU A 263 1.65 -15.12 0.00
CA LEU A 263 2.05 -14.32 1.17
C LEU A 263 2.58 -15.21 2.30
N HIS A 264 1.82 -16.24 2.70
CA HIS A 264 2.21 -17.12 3.80
C HIS A 264 3.44 -17.98 3.47
N ALA A 265 3.52 -18.52 2.25
CA ALA A 265 4.66 -19.33 1.81
C ALA A 265 5.96 -18.52 1.73
N ILE A 266 5.89 -17.23 1.35
CA ILE A 266 7.04 -16.33 1.28
C ILE A 266 7.50 -15.91 2.68
N HIS A 267 6.58 -15.51 3.55
CA HIS A 267 6.92 -14.79 4.79
C HIS A 267 7.01 -15.63 6.05
N LEU A 268 6.35 -16.80 6.14
CA LEU A 268 6.40 -17.63 7.32
C LEU A 268 7.79 -18.27 7.52
N SER A 269 8.23 -18.39 8.77
CA SER A 269 9.42 -19.16 9.14
C SER A 269 9.26 -20.64 8.79
N ALA A 270 10.35 -21.39 8.73
CA ALA A 270 10.34 -22.80 8.32
C ALA A 270 9.33 -23.64 9.14
N GLY A 271 9.37 -23.56 10.47
CA GLY A 271 8.48 -24.31 11.35
C GLY A 271 7.01 -23.87 11.19
N LYS A 272 6.74 -22.55 11.15
CA LYS A 272 5.36 -22.04 10.92
C LYS A 272 4.85 -22.42 9.54
N ARG A 273 5.69 -22.43 8.51
CA ARG A 273 5.32 -22.85 7.15
C ARG A 273 4.98 -24.32 7.08
N PHE A 274 5.69 -25.17 7.78
CA PHE A 274 5.37 -26.59 7.91
C PHE A 274 3.96 -26.78 8.50
N LEU A 275 3.68 -26.16 9.65
CA LEU A 275 2.35 -26.20 10.27
C LEU A 275 1.26 -25.58 9.37
N TRP A 276 1.60 -24.54 8.65
CA TRP A 276 0.66 -23.92 7.70
C TRP A 276 0.27 -24.84 6.55
N PHE A 277 1.16 -25.69 6.05
CA PHE A 277 0.82 -26.68 5.04
C PHE A 277 -0.22 -27.69 5.55
N PHE A 278 -0.12 -28.13 6.80
CA PHE A 278 -1.17 -28.97 7.40
C PHE A 278 -2.50 -28.22 7.52
N GLN A 279 -2.48 -26.98 7.99
CA GLN A 279 -3.67 -26.15 8.05
C GLN A 279 -4.28 -25.94 6.66
N LEU A 280 -3.48 -25.70 5.64
CA LEU A 280 -3.93 -25.53 4.25
C LEU A 280 -4.59 -26.81 3.72
N THR A 281 -3.99 -27.97 4.00
CA THR A 281 -4.53 -29.27 3.59
C THR A 281 -5.88 -29.53 4.26
N ALA A 282 -6.01 -29.32 5.57
CA ALA A 282 -7.26 -29.46 6.30
C ALA A 282 -8.35 -28.53 5.74
N GLU A 283 -8.01 -27.26 5.50
CA GLU A 283 -8.94 -26.31 4.87
C GLU A 283 -9.35 -26.75 3.46
N ALA A 284 -8.41 -27.26 2.64
CA ALA A 284 -8.73 -27.76 1.30
C ALA A 284 -9.71 -28.92 1.33
N LEU A 285 -9.54 -29.85 2.29
CA LEU A 285 -10.49 -30.97 2.48
C LEU A 285 -11.88 -30.49 2.89
N ILE A 286 -11.97 -29.54 3.84
CA ILE A 286 -13.24 -28.92 4.25
C ILE A 286 -13.92 -28.22 3.07
N GLN A 287 -13.15 -27.47 2.26
CA GLN A 287 -13.68 -26.78 1.10
C GLN A 287 -14.12 -27.73 -0.02
N LEU A 288 -13.48 -28.89 -0.13
CA LEU A 288 -13.91 -29.96 -1.04
C LEU A 288 -15.27 -30.50 -0.64
N ILE A 289 -15.46 -30.82 0.64
CA ILE A 289 -16.74 -31.32 1.20
C ILE A 289 -17.87 -30.29 1.04
N THR A 290 -17.51 -28.98 1.14
CA THR A 290 -18.49 -27.88 1.01
C THR A 290 -18.65 -27.37 -0.42
N PHE A 291 -18.12 -28.09 -1.43
CA PHE A 291 -18.22 -27.79 -2.87
C PHE A 291 -17.73 -26.39 -3.26
N LYS A 292 -16.81 -25.78 -2.51
CA LYS A 292 -16.23 -24.47 -2.84
C LYS A 292 -15.07 -24.62 -3.83
N THR A 293 -15.40 -24.85 -5.09
CA THR A 293 -14.46 -25.16 -6.18
C THR A 293 -13.38 -24.09 -6.40
N TYR A 294 -13.69 -22.82 -6.13
CA TYR A 294 -12.72 -21.73 -6.29
C TYR A 294 -11.48 -21.87 -5.37
N HIS A 295 -11.65 -22.48 -4.18
CA HIS A 295 -10.52 -22.70 -3.27
C HIS A 295 -9.57 -23.77 -3.79
N ILE A 296 -10.12 -24.87 -4.29
CA ILE A 296 -9.33 -25.96 -4.90
C ILE A 296 -8.57 -25.46 -6.13
N LYS A 297 -9.27 -24.68 -6.99
CA LYS A 297 -8.63 -24.02 -8.13
C LYS A 297 -7.48 -23.08 -7.69
N ALA A 298 -7.64 -22.37 -6.55
CA ALA A 298 -6.60 -21.53 -5.97
C ALA A 298 -5.40 -22.35 -5.48
N VAL A 299 -5.62 -23.47 -4.80
CA VAL A 299 -4.55 -24.39 -4.36
C VAL A 299 -3.78 -24.94 -5.59
N ARG A 300 -4.50 -25.36 -6.65
CA ARG A 300 -3.87 -25.83 -7.88
C ARG A 300 -2.97 -24.78 -8.52
N LEU A 301 -3.43 -23.52 -8.59
CA LEU A 301 -2.63 -22.40 -9.10
C LEU A 301 -1.43 -22.10 -8.18
N PHE A 302 -1.61 -22.19 -6.87
CA PHE A 302 -0.50 -22.03 -5.92
C PHE A 302 0.58 -23.10 -6.16
N LEU A 303 0.19 -24.36 -6.30
CA LEU A 303 1.13 -25.46 -6.52
C LEU A 303 1.85 -25.33 -7.88
N SER A 304 1.14 -24.94 -8.94
CA SER A 304 1.77 -24.71 -10.26
C SER A 304 2.78 -23.57 -10.27
N SER A 305 2.61 -22.57 -9.40
CA SER A 305 3.51 -21.42 -9.26
C SER A 305 4.55 -21.58 -8.13
N TYR A 306 4.66 -22.76 -7.51
CA TYR A 306 5.46 -22.93 -6.29
C TYR A 306 6.96 -22.61 -6.49
N LYS A 307 7.51 -22.88 -7.68
CA LYS A 307 8.90 -22.51 -8.02
C LYS A 307 9.11 -21.00 -7.92
N SER A 308 8.18 -20.20 -8.47
CA SER A 308 8.22 -18.74 -8.41
C SER A 308 8.05 -18.22 -6.97
N VAL A 309 7.22 -18.87 -6.16
CA VAL A 309 7.07 -18.56 -4.71
C VAL A 309 8.39 -18.78 -3.95
N VAL A 310 9.07 -19.90 -4.23
CA VAL A 310 10.39 -20.19 -3.64
C VAL A 310 11.42 -19.15 -4.08
N GLN A 311 11.39 -18.74 -5.35
CA GLN A 311 12.25 -17.68 -5.87
C GLN A 311 11.99 -16.34 -5.16
N SER A 312 10.73 -15.88 -5.07
CA SER A 312 10.38 -14.65 -4.33
C SER A 312 10.82 -14.70 -2.86
N ARG A 313 10.76 -15.88 -2.23
CA ARG A 313 11.28 -16.05 -0.87
C ARG A 313 12.81 -15.88 -0.81
N ARG A 314 13.56 -16.42 -1.79
CA ARG A 314 15.02 -16.25 -1.86
C ARG A 314 15.38 -14.78 -2.07
N GLU A 315 14.67 -14.10 -2.94
CA GLU A 315 14.81 -12.66 -3.19
C GLU A 315 14.58 -11.84 -1.91
N LEU A 316 13.51 -12.13 -1.15
CA LEU A 316 13.29 -11.51 0.16
C LEU A 316 14.49 -11.68 1.10
N HIS A 317 15.09 -12.87 1.14
CA HIS A 317 16.27 -13.11 1.98
C HIS A 317 17.51 -12.39 1.44
N SER A 318 17.69 -12.29 0.12
CA SER A 318 18.82 -11.54 -0.47
C SER A 318 18.72 -10.03 -0.21
N LEU A 319 17.50 -9.47 -0.20
CA LEU A 319 17.26 -8.06 0.14
C LEU A 319 17.68 -7.69 1.57
N ALA A 320 17.72 -8.66 2.46
CA ALA A 320 18.21 -8.43 3.82
C ALA A 320 19.72 -8.14 3.88
N ASN A 321 20.46 -8.46 2.81
CA ASN A 321 21.89 -8.16 2.66
C ASN A 321 22.73 -8.54 3.91
N GLY A 322 22.56 -9.78 4.39
CA GLY A 322 23.26 -10.30 5.57
C GLY A 322 22.66 -9.89 6.92
N ARG A 323 21.65 -9.02 6.96
CA ARG A 323 20.90 -8.71 8.18
C ARG A 323 19.77 -9.71 8.41
N ASP A 324 19.37 -9.89 9.66
CA ASP A 324 18.21 -10.71 9.96
C ASP A 324 16.92 -10.00 9.58
N LEU A 325 16.07 -10.71 8.84
CA LEU A 325 14.71 -10.28 8.58
C LEU A 325 13.90 -10.28 9.89
N LEU A 326 13.24 -9.17 10.21
CA LEU A 326 12.36 -9.12 11.38
C LEU A 326 11.31 -10.25 11.30
N PRO A 327 11.21 -11.13 12.30
CA PRO A 327 10.20 -12.18 12.32
C PRO A 327 8.78 -11.60 12.28
N VAL A 328 7.85 -12.29 11.61
CA VAL A 328 6.47 -11.79 11.44
C VAL A 328 5.75 -11.51 12.77
N ASN A 329 6.00 -12.33 13.82
CA ASN A 329 5.46 -12.05 15.14
C ASN A 329 6.02 -10.75 15.74
N LYS A 330 7.28 -10.43 15.51
CA LYS A 330 7.88 -9.16 15.95
C LYS A 330 7.34 -7.96 15.19
N VAL A 331 6.97 -8.15 13.91
CA VAL A 331 6.22 -7.11 13.17
C VAL A 331 4.85 -6.86 13.83
N VAL A 332 4.13 -7.92 14.19
CA VAL A 332 2.85 -7.82 14.90
C VAL A 332 3.04 -7.08 16.24
N ASP A 333 4.02 -7.51 17.06
CA ASP A 333 4.32 -6.88 18.34
C ASP A 333 4.64 -5.37 18.18
N LYS A 334 5.43 -5.01 17.13
CA LYS A 334 5.81 -3.62 16.86
C LYS A 334 4.61 -2.74 16.51
N ILE A 335 3.62 -3.27 15.80
CA ILE A 335 2.42 -2.53 15.40
C ILE A 335 1.43 -2.42 16.56
N ILE A 336 1.26 -3.50 17.33
CA ILE A 336 0.28 -3.56 18.42
C ILE A 336 0.80 -2.88 19.69
N GLY A 337 2.09 -3.00 19.98
CA GLY A 337 2.68 -2.50 21.20
C GLY A 337 2.35 -1.04 21.53
N PRO A 338 2.47 -0.08 20.59
CA PRO A 338 2.10 1.32 20.82
C PRO A 338 0.61 1.57 21.07
N ILE A 339 -0.26 0.62 20.70
CA ILE A 339 -1.70 0.71 20.99
C ILE A 339 -1.93 0.48 22.47
N GLY A 340 -1.23 -0.50 23.09
CA GLY A 340 -1.31 -0.80 24.52
C GLY A 340 -2.76 -1.01 24.96
N ASP A 341 -3.15 -0.34 26.07
CA ASP A 341 -4.49 -0.37 26.65
C ASP A 341 -5.44 0.69 26.07
N LYS A 342 -5.03 1.41 25.01
CA LYS A 342 -5.85 2.43 24.38
C LYS A 342 -7.13 1.84 23.81
N ALA A 343 -8.24 2.54 24.01
CA ALA A 343 -9.52 2.13 23.45
C ALA A 343 -9.50 2.24 21.91
N ILE A 344 -9.78 1.15 21.22
CA ILE A 344 -9.87 1.10 19.76
C ILE A 344 -11.32 1.01 19.27
N ILE A 345 -11.62 1.76 18.22
CA ILE A 345 -12.84 1.65 17.44
C ILE A 345 -12.53 0.82 16.21
N ARG A 346 -13.34 -0.21 15.92
CA ARG A 346 -13.24 -1.05 14.73
C ARG A 346 -14.47 -0.83 13.85
N PHE A 347 -14.31 -0.83 12.53
CA PHE A 347 -15.39 -0.63 11.56
C PHE A 347 -15.08 -1.29 10.21
#